data_0e84e534a4497e72d32e08cf263d9465
#
_entry.id   0e84e534a4497e72d32e08cf263d9465
#
_cell.length_a   1.000
_cell.length_b   1.000
_cell.length_c   1.000
_cell.angle_alpha   90.00
_cell.angle_beta   90.00
_cell.angle_gamma   90.00
#
_symmetry.space_group_name_H-M   'P 1'
#
loop_
_entity.id
_entity.type
_entity.pdbx_description
1 polymer ?
#
loop_
_entity_poly.entity_id
_entity_poly.type
_entity_poly.pdbx_seq_one_letter_code
_entity_poly.pdbx_strand_id
1 'polypeptide(L)'
;MKYTLFCMSMLMLFACGTSQKIVDKPIIFDEERMQLTKEYLATRHGLIQDTPTIVPKMIVLHWTVIPTMQQTFDVFNPSQLPSRPDLATASSLNVSSQFLVDQDGTIYRLMPETTMARHVIGLNHTAIGVENVGGTADLPLTKAQIKANIWLAKYLSAKYPIEYLIGHYEYTNFEDHELWLETDDGYRTEKNDPGEDFMNAVKKGTQKLNLKAAPAKK
;
A
#
# COMPACT_ATOMS: atom_id res chain seq x y z
N MET A 1 -70.96 7.06 1.96
CA MET A 1 -69.68 6.32 1.73
C MET A 1 -68.55 7.35 1.65
N LYS A 2 -67.70 7.43 2.69
CA LYS A 2 -66.55 8.35 2.75
C LYS A 2 -65.30 7.53 2.46
N TYR A 3 -64.63 7.78 1.35
CA TYR A 3 -63.32 7.16 1.00
C TYR A 3 -62.21 8.00 1.63
N THR A 4 -61.49 7.43 2.59
CA THR A 4 -60.29 8.01 3.17
C THR A 4 -59.10 7.58 2.34
N LEU A 5 -58.50 8.54 1.65
CA LEU A 5 -57.28 8.34 0.85
C LEU A 5 -56.08 8.30 1.79
N PHE A 6 -55.44 7.15 1.93
CA PHE A 6 -54.24 6.96 2.74
C PHE A 6 -53.01 7.25 1.86
N CYS A 7 -52.45 8.46 1.97
CA CYS A 7 -51.21 8.80 1.32
C CYS A 7 -50.03 8.18 2.08
N MET A 8 -49.48 7.08 1.53
CA MET A 8 -48.25 6.44 2.04
C MET A 8 -47.04 7.22 1.51
N SER A 9 -46.50 8.11 2.35
CA SER A 9 -45.27 8.87 2.05
C SER A 9 -44.06 7.94 2.13
N MET A 10 -43.50 7.58 0.97
CA MET A 10 -42.29 6.75 0.87
C MET A 10 -41.08 7.65 1.14
N LEU A 11 -40.56 7.62 2.37
CA LEU A 11 -39.27 8.26 2.69
C LEU A 11 -38.14 7.53 1.96
N MET A 12 -37.66 8.11 0.87
CA MET A 12 -36.37 7.71 0.26
C MET A 12 -35.24 8.20 1.17
N LEU A 13 -34.66 7.29 1.94
CA LEU A 13 -33.40 7.51 2.61
C LEU A 13 -32.30 7.53 1.55
N PHE A 14 -31.93 8.72 1.10
CA PHE A 14 -30.67 8.93 0.38
C PHE A 14 -29.53 8.61 1.34
N ALA A 15 -28.99 7.39 1.27
CA ALA A 15 -27.71 7.07 1.86
C ALA A 15 -26.66 7.90 1.10
N CYS A 16 -26.27 9.02 1.68
CA CYS A 16 -25.13 9.83 1.20
C CYS A 16 -23.85 9.02 1.49
N GLY A 17 -23.60 7.99 0.69
CA GLY A 17 -22.31 7.31 0.65
C GLY A 17 -21.31 8.30 0.05
N THR A 18 -20.44 8.87 0.87
CA THR A 18 -19.27 9.60 0.36
C THR A 18 -18.49 8.65 -0.54
N SER A 19 -18.56 8.88 -1.85
CA SER A 19 -17.79 8.12 -2.82
C SER A 19 -16.31 8.34 -2.51
N GLN A 20 -15.60 7.29 -2.10
CA GLN A 20 -14.16 7.36 -1.90
C GLN A 20 -13.50 7.76 -3.22
N LYS A 21 -12.61 8.76 -3.17
CA LYS A 21 -11.86 9.24 -4.35
C LYS A 21 -10.38 9.11 -4.11
N ILE A 22 -9.65 8.81 -5.19
CA ILE A 22 -8.19 8.91 -5.21
C ILE A 22 -7.83 10.32 -5.66
N VAL A 23 -6.96 10.97 -4.89
CA VAL A 23 -6.38 12.28 -5.22
C VAL A 23 -4.99 12.05 -5.77
N ASP A 24 -4.73 12.47 -7.00
CA ASP A 24 -3.39 12.38 -7.59
C ASP A 24 -2.46 13.43 -6.95
N LYS A 25 -1.38 12.96 -6.34
CA LYS A 25 -0.30 13.77 -5.75
C LYS A 25 1.04 13.09 -6.04
N PRO A 26 1.48 13.09 -7.31
CA PRO A 26 2.65 12.33 -7.71
C PRO A 26 3.94 12.85 -7.06
N ILE A 27 4.80 11.93 -6.61
CA ILE A 27 6.18 12.23 -6.25
C ILE A 27 7.02 12.40 -7.53
N ILE A 28 8.20 13.00 -7.41
CA ILE A 28 9.14 13.13 -8.52
C ILE A 28 9.49 11.74 -9.05
N PHE A 29 9.20 11.51 -10.34
CA PHE A 29 9.59 10.32 -11.07
C PHE A 29 10.31 10.75 -12.37
N ASP A 30 11.51 11.29 -12.17
CA ASP A 30 12.42 11.77 -13.22
C ASP A 30 13.31 10.62 -13.76
N GLU A 31 14.19 10.95 -14.67
CA GLU A 31 15.14 10.00 -15.26
C GLU A 31 16.04 9.36 -14.18
N GLU A 32 16.43 10.12 -13.16
CA GLU A 32 17.24 9.61 -12.06
C GLU A 32 16.48 8.53 -11.26
N ARG A 33 15.24 8.80 -10.84
CA ARG A 33 14.42 7.79 -10.14
C ARG A 33 14.15 6.58 -11.03
N MET A 34 13.87 6.79 -12.29
CA MET A 34 13.66 5.69 -13.26
C MET A 34 14.90 4.80 -13.34
N GLN A 35 16.08 5.38 -13.47
CA GLN A 35 17.33 4.62 -13.56
C GLN A 35 17.64 3.88 -12.25
N LEU A 36 17.50 4.54 -11.09
CA LEU A 36 17.67 3.91 -9.78
C LEU A 36 16.67 2.77 -9.53
N THR A 37 15.44 2.91 -10.03
CA THR A 37 14.41 1.85 -9.89
C THR A 37 14.76 0.63 -10.75
N LYS A 38 15.24 0.81 -11.96
CA LYS A 38 15.73 -0.27 -12.84
C LYS A 38 16.97 -0.97 -12.24
N GLU A 39 17.90 -0.19 -11.68
CA GLU A 39 19.06 -0.71 -10.97
C GLU A 39 18.65 -1.55 -9.75
N TYR A 40 17.67 -1.08 -8.96
CA TYR A 40 17.13 -1.84 -7.84
C TYR A 40 16.51 -3.17 -8.30
N LEU A 41 15.70 -3.16 -9.36
CA LEU A 41 15.12 -4.39 -9.93
C LEU A 41 16.21 -5.36 -10.38
N ALA A 42 17.26 -4.88 -11.04
CA ALA A 42 18.35 -5.71 -11.52
C ALA A 42 19.19 -6.29 -10.37
N THR A 43 19.58 -5.45 -9.41
CA THR A 43 20.51 -5.85 -8.33
C THR A 43 19.84 -6.61 -7.20
N ARG A 44 18.60 -6.25 -6.85
CA ARG A 44 17.89 -6.83 -5.69
C ARG A 44 16.92 -7.95 -6.06
N HIS A 45 16.41 -7.95 -7.29
CA HIS A 45 15.43 -8.94 -7.75
C HIS A 45 15.93 -9.78 -8.93
N GLY A 46 17.14 -9.49 -9.49
CA GLY A 46 17.65 -10.18 -10.66
C GLY A 46 16.85 -9.90 -11.94
N LEU A 47 16.06 -8.83 -11.97
CA LEU A 47 15.16 -8.49 -13.08
C LEU A 47 15.74 -7.35 -13.91
N ILE A 48 16.17 -7.65 -15.14
CA ILE A 48 16.65 -6.66 -16.11
C ILE A 48 15.51 -6.33 -17.06
N GLN A 49 15.05 -5.07 -17.05
CA GLN A 49 13.94 -4.63 -17.89
C GLN A 49 14.09 -3.16 -18.30
N ASP A 50 13.51 -2.78 -19.43
CA ASP A 50 13.63 -1.42 -20.00
C ASP A 50 12.82 -0.38 -19.22
N THR A 51 11.74 -0.80 -18.60
CA THR A 51 10.84 0.05 -17.81
C THR A 51 10.65 -0.53 -16.41
N PRO A 52 10.55 0.29 -15.35
CA PRO A 52 10.39 -0.19 -13.98
C PRO A 52 8.93 -0.60 -13.67
N THR A 53 8.34 -1.41 -14.55
CA THR A 53 6.94 -1.85 -14.43
C THR A 53 6.82 -3.15 -13.63
N ILE A 54 5.69 -3.28 -12.93
CA ILE A 54 5.33 -4.49 -12.20
C ILE A 54 3.98 -5.04 -12.67
N VAL A 55 3.76 -6.33 -12.47
CA VAL A 55 2.44 -6.96 -12.52
C VAL A 55 1.98 -7.15 -11.08
N PRO A 56 1.04 -6.32 -10.59
CA PRO A 56 0.62 -6.38 -9.19
C PRO A 56 -0.10 -7.70 -8.88
N LYS A 57 0.46 -8.49 -7.94
CA LYS A 57 -0.18 -9.68 -7.36
C LYS A 57 -0.44 -9.52 -5.87
N MET A 58 0.07 -8.45 -5.26
CA MET A 58 0.05 -8.26 -3.82
C MET A 58 -0.24 -6.81 -3.45
N ILE A 59 -0.95 -6.64 -2.33
CA ILE A 59 -1.09 -5.35 -1.63
C ILE A 59 -0.40 -5.49 -0.28
N VAL A 60 0.54 -4.59 0.02
CA VAL A 60 1.24 -4.52 1.30
C VAL A 60 0.85 -3.24 2.02
N LEU A 61 0.31 -3.38 3.23
CA LEU A 61 -0.08 -2.26 4.07
C LEU A 61 1.03 -1.91 5.05
N HIS A 62 1.27 -0.59 5.18
CA HIS A 62 2.28 -0.01 6.04
C HIS A 62 1.70 1.06 6.95
N TRP A 63 2.49 1.53 7.90
CA TRP A 63 2.34 2.83 8.54
C TRP A 63 3.62 3.65 8.40
N THR A 64 3.49 4.98 8.41
CA THR A 64 4.61 5.87 8.16
C THR A 64 5.43 6.20 9.42
N VAL A 65 4.85 6.07 10.61
CA VAL A 65 5.30 6.67 11.88
C VAL A 65 5.59 8.18 11.77
N ILE A 66 5.13 8.81 10.70
CA ILE A 66 5.26 10.25 10.42
C ILE A 66 3.91 10.91 10.68
N PRO A 67 3.87 12.09 11.33
CA PRO A 67 2.61 12.62 11.88
C PRO A 67 1.67 13.23 10.83
N THR A 68 2.15 13.60 9.63
CA THR A 68 1.30 14.22 8.61
C THR A 68 1.54 13.68 7.21
N MET A 69 0.50 13.77 6.38
CA MET A 69 0.57 13.45 4.96
C MET A 69 1.66 14.24 4.25
N GLN A 70 1.74 15.56 4.51
CA GLN A 70 2.73 16.40 3.82
C GLN A 70 4.17 16.02 4.19
N GLN A 71 4.46 15.78 5.46
CA GLN A 71 5.80 15.32 5.87
C GLN A 71 6.16 13.96 5.27
N THR A 72 5.20 13.03 5.19
CA THR A 72 5.42 11.74 4.52
C THR A 72 5.71 11.93 3.03
N PHE A 73 4.92 12.80 2.37
CA PHE A 73 5.16 13.15 0.97
C PHE A 73 6.56 13.73 0.76
N ASP A 74 6.98 14.65 1.61
CA ASP A 74 8.31 15.30 1.51
C ASP A 74 9.46 14.31 1.70
N VAL A 75 9.27 13.27 2.53
CA VAL A 75 10.24 12.16 2.68
C VAL A 75 10.32 11.29 1.42
N PHE A 76 9.19 11.00 0.77
CA PHE A 76 9.14 10.11 -0.41
C PHE A 76 9.48 10.83 -1.72
N ASN A 77 9.29 12.15 -1.77
CA ASN A 77 9.39 12.95 -2.98
C ASN A 77 10.80 12.99 -3.64
N PRO A 78 11.94 13.06 -2.91
CA PRO A 78 13.25 12.99 -3.54
C PRO A 78 13.52 11.62 -4.18
N SER A 79 14.21 11.60 -5.32
CA SER A 79 14.57 10.36 -6.03
C SER A 79 15.62 9.54 -5.30
N GLN A 80 16.54 10.19 -4.62
CA GLN A 80 17.58 9.56 -3.80
C GLN A 80 17.20 9.54 -2.31
N LEU A 81 17.69 8.53 -1.61
CA LEU A 81 17.54 8.34 -0.17
C LEU A 81 18.43 9.35 0.60
N PRO A 82 17.87 10.36 1.28
CA PRO A 82 18.67 11.49 1.78
C PRO A 82 19.50 11.16 3.03
N SER A 83 19.13 10.20 3.88
CA SER A 83 19.82 10.00 5.17
C SER A 83 19.44 8.70 5.92
N ARG A 84 19.45 7.57 5.25
CA ARG A 84 19.16 6.25 5.85
C ARG A 84 20.32 5.30 5.52
N PRO A 85 21.47 5.37 6.24
CA PRO A 85 22.65 4.57 5.93
C PRO A 85 22.38 3.05 5.97
N ASP A 86 21.47 2.59 6.84
CA ASP A 86 20.98 1.22 6.92
C ASP A 86 20.31 0.73 5.61
N LEU A 87 19.65 1.62 4.90
CA LEU A 87 19.00 1.34 3.61
C LEU A 87 19.87 1.70 2.41
N ALA A 88 20.78 2.68 2.56
CA ALA A 88 21.65 3.17 1.49
C ALA A 88 22.64 2.11 1.01
N THR A 89 23.06 1.18 1.89
CA THR A 89 23.93 0.05 1.52
C THR A 89 23.26 -0.89 0.51
N ALA A 90 21.92 -0.96 0.53
CA ALA A 90 21.16 -1.79 -0.40
C ALA A 90 20.86 -1.09 -1.73
N SER A 91 20.64 0.23 -1.72
CA SER A 91 20.40 1.05 -2.92
C SER A 91 20.32 2.54 -2.57
N SER A 92 20.70 3.41 -3.51
CA SER A 92 20.46 4.86 -3.41
C SER A 92 19.03 5.27 -3.74
N LEU A 93 18.21 4.38 -4.32
CA LEU A 93 16.78 4.64 -4.57
C LEU A 93 16.04 4.96 -3.27
N ASN A 94 15.33 6.08 -3.24
CA ASN A 94 14.52 6.42 -2.08
C ASN A 94 13.35 5.46 -1.90
N VAL A 95 12.90 5.30 -0.64
CA VAL A 95 11.67 4.60 -0.31
C VAL A 95 10.47 5.36 -0.87
N SER A 96 9.42 4.63 -1.24
CA SER A 96 8.19 5.19 -1.79
C SER A 96 7.07 4.15 -1.73
N SER A 97 5.84 4.57 -2.00
CA SER A 97 4.68 3.69 -2.17
C SER A 97 3.80 4.19 -3.30
N GLN A 98 2.93 3.35 -3.83
CA GLN A 98 1.96 3.78 -4.84
C GLN A 98 0.84 4.62 -4.21
N PHE A 99 0.47 4.34 -2.96
CA PHE A 99 -0.59 5.05 -2.25
C PHE A 99 -0.17 5.49 -0.86
N LEU A 100 -0.72 6.63 -0.45
CA LEU A 100 -0.65 7.16 0.91
C LEU A 100 -2.07 7.48 1.39
N VAL A 101 -2.46 6.98 2.56
CA VAL A 101 -3.77 7.21 3.17
C VAL A 101 -3.60 8.11 4.39
N ASP A 102 -4.21 9.28 4.35
CA ASP A 102 -4.19 10.23 5.47
C ASP A 102 -5.12 9.79 6.61
N GLN A 103 -4.99 10.40 7.77
CA GLN A 103 -5.73 10.10 8.99
C GLN A 103 -7.26 10.21 8.82
N ASP A 104 -7.74 11.09 7.94
CA ASP A 104 -9.16 11.25 7.61
C ASP A 104 -9.67 10.21 6.60
N GLY A 105 -8.78 9.34 6.08
CA GLY A 105 -9.07 8.34 5.06
C GLY A 105 -8.95 8.84 3.61
N THR A 106 -8.49 10.07 3.38
CA THR A 106 -8.18 10.54 2.03
C THR A 106 -7.05 9.70 1.43
N ILE A 107 -7.27 9.19 0.21
CA ILE A 107 -6.29 8.37 -0.51
C ILE A 107 -5.55 9.23 -1.52
N TYR A 108 -4.24 9.31 -1.38
CA TYR A 108 -3.36 9.95 -2.36
C TYR A 108 -2.65 8.90 -3.19
N ARG A 109 -2.65 9.07 -4.54
CA ARG A 109 -1.81 8.27 -5.43
C ARG A 109 -0.52 9.02 -5.67
N LEU A 110 0.59 8.40 -5.22
CA LEU A 110 1.93 8.99 -5.31
C LEU A 110 2.68 8.53 -6.57
N MET A 111 2.36 7.33 -7.07
CA MET A 111 2.96 6.74 -8.27
C MET A 111 1.90 5.93 -9.05
N PRO A 112 2.11 5.68 -10.34
CA PRO A 112 1.29 4.72 -11.09
C PRO A 112 1.32 3.34 -10.41
N GLU A 113 0.17 2.68 -10.37
CA GLU A 113 -0.04 1.41 -9.67
C GLU A 113 0.85 0.27 -10.20
N THR A 114 1.26 0.37 -11.47
CA THR A 114 2.12 -0.59 -12.15
C THR A 114 3.59 -0.18 -12.22
N THR A 115 3.98 0.88 -11.52
CA THR A 115 5.40 1.27 -11.39
C THR A 115 5.95 0.72 -10.08
N MET A 116 7.13 0.10 -10.11
CA MET A 116 7.79 -0.40 -8.91
C MET A 116 8.07 0.74 -7.92
N ALA A 117 7.65 0.56 -6.68
CA ALA A 117 7.99 1.40 -5.53
C ALA A 117 8.84 0.60 -4.54
N ARG A 118 9.75 1.27 -3.83
CA ARG A 118 10.61 0.62 -2.83
C ARG A 118 9.96 0.72 -1.45
N HIS A 119 9.28 -0.33 -1.00
CA HIS A 119 8.58 -0.37 0.30
C HIS A 119 8.66 -1.72 1.03
N VAL A 120 8.95 -2.81 0.34
CA VAL A 120 9.00 -4.16 0.91
C VAL A 120 10.12 -4.99 0.31
N ILE A 121 11.03 -5.49 1.15
CA ILE A 121 12.16 -6.30 0.72
C ILE A 121 11.66 -7.60 0.06
N GLY A 122 12.29 -7.99 -1.04
CA GLY A 122 12.02 -9.23 -1.77
C GLY A 122 10.74 -9.24 -2.63
N LEU A 123 9.79 -8.30 -2.42
CA LEU A 123 8.45 -8.33 -3.01
C LEU A 123 8.09 -7.09 -3.83
N ASN A 124 8.94 -6.04 -3.88
CA ASN A 124 8.65 -4.79 -4.60
C ASN A 124 8.28 -4.99 -6.08
N HIS A 125 8.82 -6.02 -6.74
CA HIS A 125 8.57 -6.32 -8.15
C HIS A 125 7.15 -6.80 -8.45
N THR A 126 6.34 -7.07 -7.42
CA THR A 126 4.98 -7.62 -7.56
C THR A 126 3.96 -6.99 -6.59
N ALA A 127 4.40 -6.08 -5.72
CA ALA A 127 3.58 -5.51 -4.65
C ALA A 127 3.21 -4.05 -4.91
N ILE A 128 1.95 -3.71 -4.63
CA ILE A 128 1.49 -2.33 -4.46
C ILE A 128 1.58 -1.98 -2.98
N GLY A 129 2.35 -0.94 -2.64
CA GLY A 129 2.47 -0.40 -1.30
C GLY A 129 1.39 0.62 -0.98
N VAL A 130 0.81 0.49 0.21
CA VAL A 130 -0.14 1.45 0.78
C VAL A 130 0.36 1.88 2.15
N GLU A 131 0.84 3.10 2.23
CA GLU A 131 1.28 3.72 3.47
C GLU A 131 0.10 4.40 4.18
N ASN A 132 0.07 4.33 5.49
CA ASN A 132 -0.94 4.99 6.32
C ASN A 132 -0.26 6.00 7.25
N VAL A 133 -0.66 7.25 7.20
CA VAL A 133 -0.10 8.32 8.05
C VAL A 133 -0.35 7.99 9.52
N GLY A 134 0.69 8.08 10.35
CA GLY A 134 0.63 7.74 11.78
C GLY A 134 1.13 6.33 12.09
N GLY A 135 0.52 5.65 13.06
CA GLY A 135 0.92 4.32 13.54
C GLY A 135 1.74 4.37 14.83
N THR A 136 1.85 5.54 15.47
CA THR A 136 2.44 5.67 16.81
C THR A 136 1.37 5.60 17.91
N ALA A 137 1.79 5.45 19.16
CA ALA A 137 0.87 5.46 20.31
C ALA A 137 0.09 6.80 20.41
N ASP A 138 0.76 7.93 20.11
CA ASP A 138 0.16 9.25 20.15
C ASP A 138 -0.65 9.59 18.90
N LEU A 139 -0.43 8.85 17.80
CA LEU A 139 -1.14 9.04 16.54
C LEU A 139 -1.51 7.66 15.95
N PRO A 140 -2.44 6.93 16.57
CA PRO A 140 -2.83 5.60 16.10
C PRO A 140 -3.56 5.65 14.76
N LEU A 141 -3.53 4.53 14.02
CA LEU A 141 -4.30 4.40 12.79
C LEU A 141 -5.80 4.47 13.06
N THR A 142 -6.55 5.08 12.14
CA THR A 142 -7.94 5.44 12.33
C THR A 142 -8.93 4.47 11.68
N LYS A 143 -10.19 4.54 12.09
CA LYS A 143 -11.30 3.83 11.42
C LYS A 143 -11.52 4.35 9.99
N ALA A 144 -11.18 5.60 9.70
CA ALA A 144 -11.27 6.18 8.36
C ALA A 144 -10.23 5.52 7.44
N GLN A 145 -9.00 5.34 7.93
CA GLN A 145 -7.96 4.61 7.18
C GLN A 145 -8.33 3.15 6.96
N ILE A 146 -8.91 2.44 7.94
CA ILE A 146 -9.42 1.07 7.74
C ILE A 146 -10.43 1.03 6.57
N LYS A 147 -11.42 1.95 6.55
CA LYS A 147 -12.42 2.02 5.47
C LYS A 147 -11.77 2.32 4.11
N ALA A 148 -10.80 3.24 4.08
CA ALA A 148 -10.06 3.60 2.88
C ALA A 148 -9.26 2.39 2.34
N ASN A 149 -8.55 1.65 3.19
CA ASN A 149 -7.80 0.47 2.80
C ASN A 149 -8.71 -0.67 2.30
N ILE A 150 -9.88 -0.89 2.93
CA ILE A 150 -10.88 -1.85 2.45
C ILE A 150 -11.37 -1.47 1.05
N TRP A 151 -11.66 -0.19 0.84
CA TRP A 151 -12.10 0.30 -0.46
C TRP A 151 -10.98 0.14 -1.51
N LEU A 152 -9.75 0.53 -1.17
CA LEU A 152 -8.60 0.46 -2.06
C LEU A 152 -8.26 -0.99 -2.44
N ALA A 153 -8.33 -1.92 -1.50
CA ALA A 153 -8.14 -3.34 -1.78
C ALA A 153 -9.17 -3.86 -2.79
N LYS A 154 -10.45 -3.46 -2.65
CA LYS A 154 -11.51 -3.80 -3.61
C LYS A 154 -11.25 -3.18 -4.99
N TYR A 155 -10.85 -1.91 -5.03
CA TYR A 155 -10.51 -1.20 -6.26
C TYR A 155 -9.37 -1.88 -7.01
N LEU A 156 -8.28 -2.21 -6.31
CA LEU A 156 -7.10 -2.84 -6.90
C LEU A 156 -7.38 -4.27 -7.34
N SER A 157 -8.13 -5.05 -6.55
CA SER A 157 -8.51 -6.43 -6.91
C SER A 157 -9.47 -6.52 -8.10
N ALA A 158 -10.25 -5.46 -8.36
CA ALA A 158 -11.08 -5.39 -9.56
C ALA A 158 -10.26 -5.05 -10.83
N LYS A 159 -9.06 -4.49 -10.66
CA LYS A 159 -8.23 -3.96 -11.74
C LYS A 159 -7.02 -4.86 -12.06
N TYR A 160 -6.50 -5.57 -11.08
CA TYR A 160 -5.29 -6.38 -11.18
C TYR A 160 -5.50 -7.78 -10.59
N PRO A 161 -4.68 -8.77 -10.99
CA PRO A 161 -4.75 -10.13 -10.47
C PRO A 161 -4.16 -10.21 -9.05
N ILE A 162 -4.72 -9.45 -8.11
CA ILE A 162 -4.26 -9.44 -6.73
C ILE A 162 -4.59 -10.77 -6.06
N GLU A 163 -3.57 -11.44 -5.56
CA GLU A 163 -3.68 -12.72 -4.86
C GLU A 163 -3.54 -12.57 -3.34
N TYR A 164 -2.71 -11.60 -2.88
CA TYR A 164 -2.34 -11.45 -1.48
C TYR A 164 -2.66 -10.06 -0.94
N LEU A 165 -3.10 -10.02 0.33
CA LEU A 165 -3.21 -8.79 1.14
C LEU A 165 -2.50 -9.04 2.46
N ILE A 166 -1.36 -8.38 2.67
CA ILE A 166 -0.50 -8.59 3.83
C ILE A 166 -0.15 -7.27 4.54
N GLY A 167 0.23 -7.37 5.82
CA GLY A 167 0.96 -6.32 6.53
C GLY A 167 2.45 -6.45 6.26
N HIS A 168 3.19 -5.35 6.37
CA HIS A 168 4.63 -5.36 6.16
C HIS A 168 5.34 -6.38 7.08
N TYR A 169 4.87 -6.55 8.32
CA TYR A 169 5.44 -7.53 9.26
C TYR A 169 5.35 -8.99 8.79
N GLU A 170 4.53 -9.29 7.78
CA GLU A 170 4.35 -10.64 7.23
C GLU A 170 5.31 -10.96 6.07
N TYR A 171 6.14 -9.98 5.60
CA TYR A 171 6.90 -10.10 4.36
C TYR A 171 7.93 -11.25 4.37
N THR A 172 8.59 -11.51 5.50
CA THR A 172 9.58 -12.59 5.62
C THR A 172 8.99 -14.00 5.50
N ASN A 173 7.66 -14.12 5.65
CA ASN A 173 6.98 -15.40 5.43
C ASN A 173 7.05 -15.86 3.96
N PHE A 174 7.46 -14.98 3.04
CA PHE A 174 7.61 -15.27 1.62
C PHE A 174 9.02 -15.73 1.23
N GLU A 175 9.99 -15.82 2.14
CA GLU A 175 11.38 -16.12 1.81
C GLU A 175 11.58 -17.40 0.97
N ASP A 176 10.78 -18.43 1.16
CA ASP A 176 10.81 -19.66 0.34
C ASP A 176 9.68 -19.72 -0.71
N HIS A 177 9.01 -18.60 -0.94
CA HIS A 177 7.89 -18.54 -1.90
C HIS A 177 8.36 -18.10 -3.28
N GLU A 178 7.70 -18.54 -4.35
CA GLU A 178 8.01 -18.18 -5.75
C GLU A 178 8.02 -16.67 -6.03
N LEU A 179 7.31 -15.87 -5.21
CA LEU A 179 7.29 -14.40 -5.31
C LEU A 179 8.47 -13.73 -4.61
N TRP A 180 9.33 -14.48 -3.91
CA TRP A 180 10.48 -13.89 -3.24
C TRP A 180 11.67 -13.78 -4.18
N LEU A 181 12.16 -12.56 -4.42
CA LEU A 181 13.29 -12.31 -5.33
C LEU A 181 14.47 -11.53 -4.72
N GLU A 182 14.53 -11.42 -3.36
CA GLU A 182 15.69 -10.77 -2.76
C GLU A 182 16.97 -11.59 -2.97
N THR A 183 18.00 -10.96 -3.54
CA THR A 183 19.29 -11.59 -3.88
C THR A 183 20.31 -11.61 -2.75
N ASP A 184 20.08 -10.81 -1.69
CA ASP A 184 20.96 -10.70 -0.53
C ASP A 184 20.29 -11.32 0.70
N ASP A 185 20.77 -12.49 1.09
CA ASP A 185 20.23 -13.23 2.24
C ASP A 185 20.41 -12.50 3.57
N GLY A 186 21.34 -11.54 3.66
CA GLY A 186 21.58 -10.71 4.83
C GLY A 186 20.68 -9.48 4.93
N TYR A 187 19.99 -9.10 3.85
CA TYR A 187 19.17 -7.89 3.83
C TYR A 187 17.74 -8.17 4.33
N ARG A 188 17.57 -8.09 5.64
CA ARG A 188 16.28 -8.23 6.33
C ARG A 188 16.14 -7.10 7.36
N THR A 189 14.91 -6.65 7.60
CA THR A 189 14.57 -5.69 8.66
C THR A 189 13.36 -6.18 9.42
N GLU A 190 13.41 -6.12 10.74
CA GLU A 190 12.24 -6.43 11.57
C GLU A 190 11.15 -5.36 11.34
N LYS A 191 9.91 -5.81 11.18
CA LYS A 191 8.74 -4.98 10.90
C LYS A 191 7.58 -5.35 11.81
N ASN A 192 6.81 -4.34 12.21
CA ASN A 192 5.59 -4.49 13.00
C ASN A 192 4.39 -3.72 12.39
N ASP A 193 4.62 -3.02 11.28
CA ASP A 193 3.62 -2.23 10.59
C ASP A 193 2.72 -3.08 9.68
N PRO A 194 1.45 -2.72 9.55
CA PRO A 194 0.70 -1.64 10.21
C PRO A 194 0.00 -2.08 11.52
N GLY A 195 0.50 -3.14 12.16
CA GLY A 195 -0.07 -3.74 13.37
C GLY A 195 -1.20 -4.75 13.06
N GLU A 196 -1.29 -5.77 13.91
CA GLU A 196 -2.22 -6.90 13.71
C GLU A 196 -3.69 -6.47 13.75
N ASP A 197 -4.06 -5.59 14.68
CA ASP A 197 -5.45 -5.14 14.83
C ASP A 197 -5.95 -4.41 13.57
N PHE A 198 -5.10 -3.55 13.00
CA PHE A 198 -5.42 -2.87 11.75
C PHE A 198 -5.57 -3.86 10.60
N MET A 199 -4.62 -4.79 10.44
CA MET A 199 -4.68 -5.82 9.41
C MET A 199 -5.91 -6.71 9.56
N ASN A 200 -6.24 -7.15 10.77
CA ASN A 200 -7.42 -7.97 11.05
C ASN A 200 -8.71 -7.25 10.66
N ALA A 201 -8.81 -5.94 10.94
CA ALA A 201 -9.96 -5.13 10.56
C ALA A 201 -10.10 -5.00 9.03
N VAL A 202 -8.98 -4.77 8.31
CA VAL A 202 -8.98 -4.67 6.85
C VAL A 202 -9.27 -6.04 6.22
N LYS A 203 -8.61 -7.13 6.65
CA LYS A 203 -8.86 -8.51 6.18
C LYS A 203 -10.32 -8.91 6.37
N LYS A 204 -10.93 -8.57 7.52
CA LYS A 204 -12.37 -8.80 7.77
C LYS A 204 -13.25 -8.06 6.75
N GLY A 205 -12.93 -6.81 6.41
CA GLY A 205 -13.70 -6.01 5.45
C GLY A 205 -13.53 -6.43 3.99
N THR A 206 -12.51 -7.24 3.71
CA THR A 206 -12.16 -7.72 2.37
C THR A 206 -12.37 -9.23 2.15
N GLN A 207 -13.00 -9.93 3.11
CA GLN A 207 -13.20 -11.39 3.05
C GLN A 207 -13.81 -11.89 1.73
N LYS A 208 -14.74 -11.12 1.15
CA LYS A 208 -15.38 -11.48 -0.13
C LYS A 208 -14.45 -11.48 -1.34
N LEU A 209 -13.25 -10.93 -1.22
CA LEU A 209 -12.24 -10.92 -2.28
C LEU A 209 -11.45 -12.25 -2.34
N ASN A 210 -11.56 -13.10 -1.31
CA ASN A 210 -10.85 -14.37 -1.18
C ASN A 210 -9.31 -14.23 -1.36
N LEU A 211 -8.74 -13.10 -0.89
CA LEU A 211 -7.30 -12.88 -0.93
C LEU A 211 -6.59 -13.83 0.03
N LYS A 212 -5.46 -14.35 -0.41
CA LYS A 212 -4.62 -15.26 0.39
C LYS A 212 -3.96 -14.48 1.53
N ALA A 213 -3.78 -15.14 2.66
CA ALA A 213 -2.86 -14.69 3.71
C ALA A 213 -1.41 -14.96 3.31
N ALA A 214 -0.46 -14.33 4.01
CA ALA A 214 0.95 -14.70 3.88
C ALA A 214 1.14 -16.20 4.18
N PRO A 215 2.12 -16.87 3.56
CA PRO A 215 2.48 -18.24 3.90
C PRO A 215 2.73 -18.41 5.40
N ALA A 216 2.51 -19.61 5.95
CA ALA A 216 2.89 -19.87 7.32
C ALA A 216 4.43 -19.77 7.47
N LYS A 217 4.89 -19.15 8.54
CA LYS A 217 6.32 -19.11 8.85
C LYS A 217 6.79 -20.55 9.13
N LYS A 218 7.83 -20.96 8.44
CA LYS A 218 8.47 -22.28 8.63
C LYS A 218 9.30 -22.32 9.91
#